data_3671cf8491192bd22e0ad8f068fa8927
#
_entry.id   3671cf8491192bd22e0ad8f068fa8927
#
_cell.length_a   1.000
_cell.length_b   1.000
_cell.length_c   1.000
_cell.angle_alpha   90.00
_cell.angle_beta   90.00
_cell.angle_gamma   90.00
#
_symmetry.space_group_name_H-M   'P 1'
#
loop_
_entity.id
_entity.type
_entity.pdbx_description
1 polymer ?
#
loop_
_entity_poly.entity_id
_entity_poly.type
_entity_poly.pdbx_seq_one_letter_code
_entity_poly.pdbx_strand_id
1 'polypeptide(L)'
;VLVALVALAVLSSRASPGFPLADVPKAVGRSIAKALGSRPERPARPRETGQPGASSFALSDIPRRYLDVYTEAASTCPALTWQVLAAIGKIESDHGRSSAPGVRSGVNRFGCCAGPMQFNIRNGSPSTWDTWGTGVVAQVYDPAHAVPAAARKLCGDGLARPQAIRTDPCPSVVGSAALHTAIKRYNNACWYVHEVVTLAGRYTSTAPALAPSKDPFVRALVGNKRITTTTSHGCDPRADLASGRLDLRVQSLLAVIADRYSIRLSCLRTGHSRFVKGTTRVSNHTVWRAVDIDVVNGQPVSRTSKVSRSLVVWLDGLEGPLRPSEIGSPFILGHRPYFSDESHQGHVHVGYGFEG
;
A
#
# COMPACT_ATOMS: atom_id res chain seq x y z
N VAL A 1 12.53 -29.96 15.14
CA VAL A 1 13.89 -30.19 15.68
C VAL A 1 14.94 -29.41 14.84
N LEU A 2 14.66 -29.09 13.58
CA LEU A 2 15.63 -28.38 12.71
C LEU A 2 15.63 -26.85 12.85
N VAL A 3 14.62 -26.26 13.45
CA VAL A 3 14.49 -24.79 13.65
C VAL A 3 15.32 -24.27 14.83
N ALA A 4 15.74 -25.14 15.73
CA ALA A 4 16.55 -24.77 16.91
C ALA A 4 18.06 -24.69 16.66
N LEU A 5 18.56 -25.15 15.51
CA LEU A 5 20.01 -25.22 15.23
C LEU A 5 20.57 -23.99 14.48
N VAL A 6 19.72 -23.14 13.91
CA VAL A 6 20.18 -21.93 13.19
C VAL A 6 20.40 -20.73 14.14
N ALA A 7 19.81 -20.77 15.34
CA ALA A 7 19.94 -19.67 16.32
C ALA A 7 21.22 -19.73 17.17
N LEU A 8 22.03 -20.77 17.09
CA LEU A 8 23.21 -20.94 17.98
C LEU A 8 24.58 -20.67 17.29
N ALA A 9 24.60 -20.37 16.00
CA ALA A 9 25.85 -20.17 15.27
C ALA A 9 26.34 -18.70 15.23
N VAL A 10 25.66 -17.73 15.86
CA VAL A 10 26.03 -16.30 15.81
C VAL A 10 26.68 -15.80 17.10
N LEU A 11 26.86 -16.63 18.11
CA LEU A 11 27.37 -16.21 19.44
C LEU A 11 28.79 -16.74 19.78
N SER A 12 29.64 -16.99 18.81
CA SER A 12 31.03 -17.35 19.07
C SER A 12 31.99 -16.68 18.10
N SER A 13 32.28 -15.40 18.29
CA SER A 13 33.55 -14.82 17.85
C SER A 13 34.13 -13.95 18.99
N ARG A 14 35.17 -14.47 19.54
CA ARG A 14 35.98 -13.95 20.65
C ARG A 14 36.59 -12.60 20.31
N ALA A 15 36.64 -11.75 21.31
CA ALA A 15 37.45 -10.55 21.37
C ALA A 15 38.97 -10.85 21.16
N SER A 16 39.62 -10.02 20.42
CA SER A 16 41.09 -9.93 20.38
C SER A 16 41.54 -8.54 20.85
N PRO A 17 42.69 -8.44 21.52
CA PRO A 17 43.05 -7.31 22.38
C PRO A 17 43.67 -6.13 21.65
N GLY A 18 43.59 -4.99 22.31
CA GLY A 18 43.96 -3.65 22.00
C GLY A 18 45.29 -3.37 21.25
N PHE A 19 45.19 -2.32 20.43
CA PHE A 19 46.34 -1.54 20.00
C PHE A 19 46.37 -0.22 20.75
N PRO A 20 47.57 0.27 21.22
CA PRO A 20 47.70 1.49 21.95
C PRO A 20 47.61 2.72 21.03
N LEU A 21 46.79 3.69 21.45
CA LEU A 21 46.76 5.04 20.89
C LEU A 21 47.96 5.83 21.42
N ALA A 22 49.04 5.93 20.68
CA ALA A 22 50.07 6.93 20.86
C ALA A 22 50.59 7.39 19.50
N ASP A 23 50.68 8.73 19.36
CA ASP A 23 51.35 9.47 18.30
C ASP A 23 50.59 9.67 16.95
N VAL A 24 49.63 10.63 16.97
CA VAL A 24 49.24 11.37 15.78
C VAL A 24 49.89 12.77 15.83
N PRO A 25 50.75 13.14 14.85
CA PRO A 25 51.42 14.45 14.86
C PRO A 25 50.42 15.60 14.74
N LYS A 26 50.60 16.64 15.56
CA LYS A 26 49.81 17.89 15.61
C LYS A 26 49.79 18.72 14.32
N ALA A 27 50.40 18.28 13.24
CA ALA A 27 50.46 18.98 11.96
C ALA A 27 49.22 18.75 11.05
N VAL A 28 48.41 17.70 11.29
CA VAL A 28 47.26 17.36 10.45
C VAL A 28 45.99 18.15 10.84
N GLY A 29 45.95 18.71 12.05
CA GLY A 29 44.75 19.42 12.54
C GLY A 29 44.46 20.80 11.91
N ARG A 30 45.50 21.46 11.28
CA ARG A 30 45.34 22.81 10.74
C ARG A 30 44.86 22.85 9.28
N SER A 31 45.02 21.80 8.52
CA SER A 31 44.59 21.74 7.11
C SER A 31 43.09 21.36 6.96
N ILE A 32 42.52 20.69 7.98
CA ILE A 32 41.11 20.32 7.95
C ILE A 32 40.20 21.50 8.35
N ALA A 33 40.68 22.39 9.20
CA ALA A 33 39.87 23.56 9.61
C ALA A 33 39.70 24.63 8.51
N LYS A 34 40.62 24.65 7.49
CA LYS A 34 40.51 25.59 6.37
C LYS A 34 39.67 25.05 5.21
N ALA A 35 39.44 23.75 5.15
CA ALA A 35 38.57 23.12 4.15
C ALA A 35 37.06 23.09 4.57
N LEU A 36 36.74 23.40 5.83
CA LEU A 36 35.35 23.44 6.32
C LEU A 36 34.75 24.84 6.35
N GLY A 37 35.47 25.85 5.82
CA GLY A 37 35.10 27.28 5.87
C GLY A 37 34.27 27.80 4.69
N SER A 38 33.79 26.98 3.79
CA SER A 38 32.84 27.41 2.76
C SER A 38 31.93 26.24 2.40
N ARG A 39 30.89 26.10 3.19
CA ARG A 39 29.74 25.27 2.80
C ARG A 39 29.11 25.92 1.57
N PRO A 40 29.11 25.30 0.37
CA PRO A 40 28.33 25.82 -0.72
C PRO A 40 26.89 25.88 -0.26
N GLU A 41 26.24 27.05 -0.37
CA GLU A 41 24.82 27.17 -0.17
C GLU A 41 24.14 26.14 -1.06
N ARG A 42 23.53 25.15 -0.42
CA ARG A 42 22.68 24.18 -1.10
C ARG A 42 21.59 24.99 -1.77
N PRO A 43 21.40 24.90 -3.11
CA PRO A 43 20.32 25.62 -3.75
C PRO A 43 19.05 25.29 -2.97
N ALA A 44 18.31 26.33 -2.58
CA ALA A 44 17.06 26.18 -1.87
C ALA A 44 16.20 25.18 -2.63
N ARG A 45 15.84 24.07 -1.97
CA ARG A 45 14.86 23.14 -2.55
C ARG A 45 13.66 24.01 -2.97
N PRO A 46 13.11 23.83 -4.19
CA PRO A 46 11.86 24.47 -4.54
C PRO A 46 10.90 24.20 -3.36
N ARG A 47 10.28 25.26 -2.81
CA ARG A 47 9.22 25.10 -1.83
C ARG A 47 8.24 24.09 -2.43
N GLU A 48 8.19 22.92 -1.86
CA GLU A 48 7.13 21.98 -2.14
C GLU A 48 5.83 22.71 -1.79
N THR A 49 5.11 23.12 -2.83
CA THR A 49 3.72 23.57 -2.72
C THR A 49 2.87 22.31 -2.51
N GLY A 50 3.19 21.57 -1.46
CA GLY A 50 2.39 20.46 -0.98
C GLY A 50 1.13 21.01 -0.34
N GLN A 51 0.00 20.39 -0.63
CA GLN A 51 -1.25 20.67 0.07
C GLN A 51 -1.01 20.55 1.58
N PRO A 52 -1.48 21.53 2.41
CA PRO A 52 -1.31 21.44 3.84
C PRO A 52 -1.85 20.10 4.38
N GLY A 53 -1.02 19.36 5.11
CA GLY A 53 -1.39 18.09 5.72
C GLY A 53 -1.29 16.85 4.81
N ALA A 54 -0.72 16.95 3.60
CA ALA A 54 -0.45 15.79 2.75
C ALA A 54 0.84 15.10 3.14
N SER A 55 0.78 13.78 3.37
CA SER A 55 1.96 12.96 3.58
C SER A 55 2.76 12.75 2.28
N SER A 56 4.04 12.38 2.39
CA SER A 56 4.83 11.96 1.22
C SER A 56 4.18 10.78 0.48
N PHE A 57 3.52 9.90 1.22
CA PHE A 57 2.74 8.82 0.65
C PHE A 57 1.56 9.34 -0.19
N ALA A 58 0.78 10.29 0.32
CA ALA A 58 -0.31 10.91 -0.46
C ALA A 58 0.20 11.54 -1.76
N LEU A 59 1.32 12.27 -1.70
CA LEU A 59 1.90 12.93 -2.86
C LEU A 59 2.43 11.95 -3.92
N SER A 60 2.84 10.74 -3.52
CA SER A 60 3.32 9.70 -4.43
C SER A 60 2.19 8.85 -5.02
N ASP A 61 1.09 8.66 -4.28
CA ASP A 61 0.00 7.77 -4.68
C ASP A 61 -1.11 8.49 -5.47
N ILE A 62 -1.47 9.70 -5.06
CA ILE A 62 -2.61 10.43 -5.62
C ILE A 62 -2.16 11.24 -6.84
N PRO A 63 -2.74 11.03 -8.04
CA PRO A 63 -2.48 11.90 -9.18
C PRO A 63 -2.83 13.36 -8.84
N ARG A 64 -1.96 14.30 -9.19
CA ARG A 64 -2.12 15.73 -8.82
C ARG A 64 -3.52 16.26 -9.13
N ARG A 65 -4.04 15.99 -10.32
CA ARG A 65 -5.40 16.40 -10.70
C ARG A 65 -6.47 15.90 -9.71
N TYR A 66 -6.32 14.67 -9.21
CA TYR A 66 -7.25 14.12 -8.22
C TYR A 66 -7.07 14.77 -6.84
N LEU A 67 -5.84 15.05 -6.43
CA LEU A 67 -5.57 15.70 -5.15
C LEU A 67 -6.23 17.07 -5.08
N ASP A 68 -6.12 17.86 -6.16
CA ASP A 68 -6.75 19.18 -6.25
C ASP A 68 -8.28 19.07 -6.12
N VAL A 69 -8.90 18.14 -6.87
CA VAL A 69 -10.37 17.92 -6.83
C VAL A 69 -10.84 17.40 -5.48
N TYR A 70 -10.10 16.49 -4.82
CA TYR A 70 -10.43 16.02 -3.48
C TYR A 70 -10.38 17.14 -2.45
N THR A 71 -9.37 17.99 -2.53
CA THR A 71 -9.20 19.12 -1.61
C THR A 71 -10.32 20.15 -1.76
N GLU A 72 -10.65 20.52 -3.00
CA GLU A 72 -11.73 21.44 -3.29
C GLU A 72 -13.08 20.87 -2.83
N ALA A 73 -13.38 19.62 -3.20
CA ALA A 73 -14.65 19.00 -2.84
C ALA A 73 -14.83 18.83 -1.31
N ALA A 74 -13.76 18.49 -0.59
CA ALA A 74 -13.84 18.37 0.86
C ALA A 74 -14.16 19.68 1.56
N SER A 75 -13.71 20.82 1.02
CA SER A 75 -13.98 22.14 1.61
C SER A 75 -15.46 22.51 1.68
N THR A 76 -16.30 21.81 0.93
CA THR A 76 -17.76 22.02 0.92
C THR A 76 -18.49 21.43 2.14
N CYS A 77 -17.81 20.64 2.98
CA CYS A 77 -18.36 19.98 4.15
C CYS A 77 -17.37 20.02 5.33
N PRO A 78 -17.62 20.82 6.39
CA PRO A 78 -16.65 21.09 7.44
C PRO A 78 -16.08 19.89 8.18
N ALA A 79 -16.85 18.78 8.27
CA ALA A 79 -16.43 17.55 8.93
C ALA A 79 -15.80 16.53 7.96
N LEU A 80 -15.67 16.85 6.68
CA LEU A 80 -15.10 15.99 5.67
C LEU A 80 -13.65 16.42 5.35
N THR A 81 -12.72 15.48 5.44
CA THR A 81 -11.34 15.72 5.03
C THR A 81 -11.09 15.20 3.62
N TRP A 82 -10.19 15.84 2.86
CA TRP A 82 -9.85 15.40 1.52
C TRP A 82 -9.25 13.99 1.51
N GLN A 83 -8.60 13.59 2.60
CA GLN A 83 -8.03 12.26 2.76
C GLN A 83 -9.08 11.15 2.73
N VAL A 84 -10.26 11.41 3.28
CA VAL A 84 -11.40 10.46 3.23
C VAL A 84 -11.87 10.30 1.79
N LEU A 85 -12.05 11.38 1.05
CA LEU A 85 -12.43 11.34 -0.37
C LEU A 85 -11.36 10.61 -1.21
N ALA A 86 -10.10 10.90 -0.97
CA ALA A 86 -8.99 10.25 -1.66
C ALA A 86 -8.93 8.75 -1.34
N ALA A 87 -9.14 8.36 -0.08
CA ALA A 87 -9.19 6.95 0.31
C ALA A 87 -10.32 6.19 -0.40
N ILE A 88 -11.50 6.79 -0.49
CA ILE A 88 -12.61 6.22 -1.27
C ILE A 88 -12.22 6.10 -2.74
N GLY A 89 -11.73 7.17 -3.38
CA GLY A 89 -11.33 7.12 -4.77
C GLY A 89 -10.21 6.12 -5.07
N LYS A 90 -9.30 5.88 -4.12
CA LYS A 90 -8.30 4.81 -4.19
C LYS A 90 -8.95 3.43 -4.21
N ILE A 91 -9.82 3.17 -3.25
CA ILE A 91 -10.45 1.85 -3.06
C ILE A 91 -11.39 1.53 -4.23
N GLU A 92 -12.15 2.52 -4.72
CA GLU A 92 -13.14 2.31 -5.78
C GLU A 92 -12.50 2.11 -7.16
N SER A 93 -11.43 2.84 -7.47
CA SER A 93 -10.92 2.89 -8.86
C SER A 93 -9.43 3.14 -9.00
N ASP A 94 -8.65 3.12 -7.91
CA ASP A 94 -7.26 3.57 -7.93
C ASP A 94 -7.14 5.00 -8.50
N HIS A 95 -7.94 5.93 -7.99
CA HIS A 95 -8.04 7.30 -8.50
C HIS A 95 -8.31 7.36 -10.01
N GLY A 96 -9.22 6.51 -10.51
CA GLY A 96 -9.58 6.44 -11.92
C GLY A 96 -8.53 5.76 -12.83
N ARG A 97 -7.41 5.24 -12.28
CA ARG A 97 -6.38 4.54 -13.05
C ARG A 97 -6.77 3.12 -13.42
N SER A 98 -7.63 2.49 -12.61
CA SER A 98 -8.08 1.12 -12.85
C SER A 98 -8.70 0.96 -14.24
N SER A 99 -8.36 -0.13 -14.91
CA SER A 99 -8.96 -0.55 -16.19
C SER A 99 -10.22 -1.40 -15.98
N ALA A 100 -10.70 -1.56 -14.75
CA ALA A 100 -11.91 -2.35 -14.46
C ALA A 100 -13.15 -1.77 -15.16
N PRO A 101 -14.11 -2.62 -15.59
CA PRO A 101 -15.38 -2.17 -16.13
C PRO A 101 -16.07 -1.17 -15.21
N GLY A 102 -16.70 -0.17 -15.77
CA GLY A 102 -17.41 0.88 -15.03
C GLY A 102 -16.54 2.05 -14.58
N VAL A 103 -15.21 1.96 -14.57
CA VAL A 103 -14.36 3.07 -14.10
C VAL A 103 -14.32 4.22 -15.11
N ARG A 104 -14.14 3.91 -16.40
CA ARG A 104 -14.00 4.93 -17.46
C ARG A 104 -15.17 4.98 -18.41
N SER A 105 -15.93 3.91 -18.51
CA SER A 105 -17.13 3.78 -19.33
C SER A 105 -17.96 2.59 -18.90
N GLY A 106 -19.24 2.55 -19.28
CA GLY A 106 -20.16 1.46 -18.97
C GLY A 106 -20.43 1.34 -17.47
N VAL A 107 -20.75 0.15 -17.01
CA VAL A 107 -20.99 -0.16 -15.60
C VAL A 107 -20.05 -1.24 -15.12
N ASN A 108 -19.83 -1.29 -13.82
CA ASN A 108 -19.02 -2.32 -13.21
C ASN A 108 -19.63 -3.71 -13.40
N ARG A 109 -18.89 -4.76 -13.06
CA ARG A 109 -19.32 -6.16 -13.21
C ARG A 109 -20.63 -6.52 -12.48
N PHE A 110 -21.05 -5.68 -11.50
CA PHE A 110 -22.31 -5.86 -10.78
C PHE A 110 -23.49 -5.19 -11.51
N GLY A 111 -23.24 -4.56 -12.65
CA GLY A 111 -24.25 -3.95 -13.50
C GLY A 111 -24.84 -2.63 -12.97
N CYS A 112 -24.31 -2.07 -11.89
CA CYS A 112 -24.90 -0.91 -11.21
C CYS A 112 -24.10 0.39 -11.34
N CYS A 113 -22.79 0.29 -11.22
CA CYS A 113 -22.01 1.42 -10.71
C CYS A 113 -20.95 1.88 -11.68
N ALA A 114 -20.65 3.18 -11.68
CA ALA A 114 -19.83 3.83 -12.69
C ALA A 114 -18.97 4.98 -12.13
N GLY A 115 -17.95 5.32 -12.89
CA GLY A 115 -17.03 6.43 -12.64
C GLY A 115 -15.95 6.13 -11.62
N PRO A 116 -15.04 7.08 -11.39
CA PRO A 116 -13.92 6.91 -10.46
C PRO A 116 -14.35 6.76 -9.00
N MET A 117 -15.57 7.17 -8.65
CA MET A 117 -16.15 7.06 -7.32
C MET A 117 -17.24 5.97 -7.23
N GLN A 118 -17.43 5.17 -8.28
CA GLN A 118 -18.34 4.03 -8.39
C GLN A 118 -19.77 4.32 -7.92
N PHE A 119 -20.36 5.42 -8.41
CA PHE A 119 -21.75 5.74 -8.15
C PHE A 119 -22.70 4.75 -8.79
N ASN A 120 -23.73 4.32 -8.05
CA ASN A 120 -24.85 3.60 -8.63
C ASN A 120 -25.64 4.53 -9.55
N ILE A 121 -25.74 4.13 -10.85
CA ILE A 121 -26.41 4.87 -11.91
C ILE A 121 -27.63 4.15 -12.47
N ARG A 122 -27.99 2.98 -11.92
CA ARG A 122 -29.04 2.13 -12.49
C ARG A 122 -30.09 1.66 -11.50
N ASN A 123 -29.69 1.41 -10.24
CA ASN A 123 -30.57 0.78 -9.28
C ASN A 123 -31.15 1.82 -8.32
N GLY A 124 -32.47 1.75 -8.10
CA GLY A 124 -33.22 2.70 -7.29
C GLY A 124 -33.82 3.84 -8.12
N SER A 125 -34.85 4.46 -7.58
CA SER A 125 -35.50 5.64 -8.15
C SER A 125 -35.76 6.63 -7.01
N PRO A 126 -34.93 7.64 -6.85
CA PRO A 126 -33.72 7.97 -7.66
C PRO A 126 -32.53 7.04 -7.39
N SER A 127 -31.62 6.93 -8.38
CA SER A 127 -30.32 6.29 -8.19
C SER A 127 -29.43 7.13 -7.28
N THR A 128 -28.29 6.57 -6.83
CA THR A 128 -27.34 7.36 -6.02
C THR A 128 -26.76 8.54 -6.80
N TRP A 129 -26.55 8.36 -8.12
CA TRP A 129 -26.10 9.46 -8.98
C TRP A 129 -27.18 10.53 -9.14
N ASP A 130 -28.45 10.14 -9.35
CA ASP A 130 -29.56 11.10 -9.47
C ASP A 130 -29.73 11.93 -8.19
N THR A 131 -29.44 11.32 -7.04
CA THR A 131 -29.56 12.01 -5.74
C THR A 131 -28.40 12.99 -5.49
N TRP A 132 -27.18 12.59 -5.82
CA TRP A 132 -25.98 13.31 -5.38
C TRP A 132 -25.16 13.93 -6.52
N GLY A 133 -25.33 13.47 -7.75
CA GLY A 133 -24.73 14.04 -8.94
C GLY A 133 -25.34 15.39 -9.31
N THR A 134 -24.65 16.17 -10.13
CA THR A 134 -25.12 17.44 -10.65
C THR A 134 -24.98 17.46 -12.16
N GLY A 135 -25.80 16.69 -12.85
CA GLY A 135 -25.71 16.68 -14.30
C GLY A 135 -26.10 15.34 -14.91
N VAL A 136 -25.82 15.19 -16.19
CA VAL A 136 -26.16 13.96 -16.93
C VAL A 136 -25.31 12.79 -16.47
N VAL A 137 -25.82 11.58 -16.63
CA VAL A 137 -25.14 10.34 -16.21
C VAL A 137 -23.74 10.21 -16.81
N ALA A 138 -23.51 10.71 -18.01
CA ALA A 138 -22.18 10.69 -18.66
C ALA A 138 -21.08 11.40 -17.85
N GLN A 139 -21.43 12.33 -16.99
CA GLN A 139 -20.50 13.06 -16.13
C GLN A 139 -20.03 12.25 -14.92
N VAL A 140 -20.59 11.08 -14.65
CA VAL A 140 -20.14 10.19 -13.57
C VAL A 140 -18.70 9.74 -13.75
N TYR A 141 -18.20 9.73 -14.99
CA TYR A 141 -16.81 9.31 -15.31
C TYR A 141 -15.79 10.44 -15.15
N ASP A 142 -16.24 11.68 -15.06
CA ASP A 142 -15.33 12.82 -14.83
C ASP A 142 -15.12 13.03 -13.31
N PRO A 143 -13.88 12.97 -12.82
CA PRO A 143 -13.59 13.23 -11.41
C PRO A 143 -14.05 14.61 -10.95
N ALA A 144 -14.08 15.62 -11.83
CA ALA A 144 -14.57 16.97 -11.51
C ALA A 144 -16.08 17.00 -11.14
N HIS A 145 -16.84 15.98 -11.52
CA HIS A 145 -18.24 15.82 -11.16
C HIS A 145 -18.44 14.73 -10.10
N ALA A 146 -17.75 13.57 -10.25
CA ALA A 146 -17.93 12.42 -9.38
C ALA A 146 -17.42 12.67 -7.95
N VAL A 147 -16.29 13.38 -7.78
CA VAL A 147 -15.72 13.64 -6.44
C VAL A 147 -16.58 14.63 -5.64
N PRO A 148 -17.03 15.77 -6.18
CA PRO A 148 -17.98 16.64 -5.49
C PRO A 148 -19.32 15.93 -5.15
N ALA A 149 -19.80 15.03 -6.00
CA ALA A 149 -20.97 14.22 -5.70
C ALA A 149 -20.72 13.31 -4.47
N ALA A 150 -19.55 12.69 -4.39
CA ALA A 150 -19.16 11.90 -3.22
C ALA A 150 -19.06 12.74 -1.94
N ALA A 151 -18.53 13.96 -2.04
CA ALA A 151 -18.50 14.89 -0.91
C ALA A 151 -19.90 15.23 -0.40
N ARG A 152 -20.83 15.59 -1.32
CA ARG A 152 -22.23 15.85 -0.96
C ARG A 152 -22.89 14.64 -0.30
N LYS A 153 -22.67 13.43 -0.84
CA LYS A 153 -23.21 12.20 -0.27
C LYS A 153 -22.70 11.99 1.15
N LEU A 154 -21.40 12.03 1.38
CA LEU A 154 -20.83 11.83 2.71
C LEU A 154 -21.30 12.90 3.70
N CYS A 155 -21.44 14.15 3.24
CA CYS A 155 -21.94 15.23 4.05
C CYS A 155 -23.40 14.96 4.48
N GLY A 156 -24.28 14.67 3.52
CA GLY A 156 -25.71 14.39 3.78
C GLY A 156 -25.94 13.10 4.58
N ASP A 157 -25.09 12.11 4.41
CA ASP A 157 -25.19 10.82 5.06
C ASP A 157 -24.74 10.78 6.54
N GLY A 158 -24.24 11.88 7.08
CA GLY A 158 -23.89 11.95 8.50
C GLY A 158 -22.99 13.11 8.91
N LEU A 159 -22.12 13.59 8.03
CA LEU A 159 -21.10 14.58 8.40
C LEU A 159 -21.67 16.00 8.54
N ALA A 160 -22.77 16.33 7.89
CA ALA A 160 -23.40 17.64 8.06
C ALA A 160 -24.03 17.83 9.45
N ARG A 161 -24.43 16.74 10.11
CA ARG A 161 -25.07 16.76 11.44
C ARG A 161 -24.52 15.66 12.34
N PRO A 162 -23.23 15.71 12.71
CA PRO A 162 -22.58 14.63 13.46
C PRO A 162 -23.24 14.37 14.82
N GLN A 163 -23.84 15.39 15.43
CA GLN A 163 -24.53 15.28 16.71
C GLN A 163 -25.82 14.44 16.64
N ALA A 164 -26.41 14.27 15.45
CA ALA A 164 -27.60 13.44 15.24
C ALA A 164 -27.30 11.94 15.24
N ILE A 165 -26.03 11.56 15.07
CA ILE A 165 -25.62 10.16 15.05
C ILE A 165 -25.43 9.67 16.50
N ARG A 166 -26.34 8.80 16.93
CA ARG A 166 -26.39 8.28 18.33
C ARG A 166 -25.63 6.97 18.51
N THR A 167 -25.49 6.19 17.47
CA THR A 167 -24.89 4.85 17.53
C THR A 167 -23.78 4.74 16.48
N ASP A 168 -22.64 4.24 16.90
CA ASP A 168 -21.54 3.94 15.98
C ASP A 168 -21.82 2.61 15.27
N PRO A 169 -21.95 2.59 13.93
CA PRO A 169 -22.23 1.36 13.21
C PRO A 169 -21.00 0.43 13.08
N CYS A 170 -19.79 0.93 13.41
CA CYS A 170 -18.54 0.18 13.32
C CYS A 170 -17.61 0.52 14.51
N PRO A 171 -17.97 0.19 15.75
CA PRO A 171 -17.30 0.68 16.96
C PRO A 171 -15.86 0.18 17.14
N SER A 172 -15.48 -0.88 16.43
CA SER A 172 -14.08 -1.37 16.42
C SER A 172 -13.15 -0.61 15.49
N VAL A 173 -13.68 0.35 14.72
CA VAL A 173 -12.87 1.19 13.80
C VAL A 173 -12.52 2.50 14.52
N VAL A 174 -11.30 2.99 14.30
CA VAL A 174 -10.87 4.30 14.84
C VAL A 174 -11.56 5.43 14.07
N GLY A 175 -12.21 6.35 14.77
CA GLY A 175 -12.90 7.49 14.17
C GLY A 175 -14.17 7.87 14.92
N SER A 176 -14.96 8.78 14.35
CA SER A 176 -16.23 9.19 14.92
C SER A 176 -17.41 8.38 14.36
N ALA A 177 -18.45 8.20 15.15
CA ALA A 177 -19.69 7.53 14.72
C ALA A 177 -20.30 8.17 13.45
N ALA A 178 -20.18 9.49 13.31
CA ALA A 178 -20.66 10.20 12.13
C ALA A 178 -19.86 9.87 10.87
N LEU A 179 -18.53 9.79 10.98
CA LEU A 179 -17.67 9.39 9.88
C LEU A 179 -17.95 7.93 9.47
N HIS A 180 -18.05 7.04 10.44
CA HIS A 180 -18.37 5.64 10.20
C HIS A 180 -19.74 5.47 9.54
N THR A 181 -20.75 6.23 9.98
CA THR A 181 -22.09 6.23 9.38
C THR A 181 -22.05 6.70 7.92
N ALA A 182 -21.38 7.81 7.64
CA ALA A 182 -21.29 8.36 6.29
C ALA A 182 -20.59 7.37 5.33
N ILE A 183 -19.46 6.80 5.75
CA ILE A 183 -18.73 5.83 4.93
C ILE A 183 -19.50 4.52 4.79
N LYS A 184 -20.17 4.05 5.86
CA LYS A 184 -20.97 2.82 5.80
C LYS A 184 -22.18 2.98 4.89
N ARG A 185 -22.76 4.16 4.78
CA ARG A 185 -23.83 4.46 3.81
C ARG A 185 -23.31 4.58 2.36
N TYR A 186 -22.02 4.81 2.20
CA TYR A 186 -21.38 4.74 0.89
C TYR A 186 -21.22 3.29 0.44
N ASN A 187 -20.69 2.44 1.30
CA ASN A 187 -20.59 0.99 1.10
C ASN A 187 -20.91 0.28 2.44
N ASN A 188 -21.99 -0.50 2.45
CA ASN A 188 -22.58 -1.07 3.68
C ASN A 188 -21.75 -2.17 4.34
N ALA A 189 -20.47 -1.89 4.65
CA ALA A 189 -19.60 -2.85 5.29
C ALA A 189 -18.60 -2.19 6.25
N CYS A 190 -18.46 -2.66 7.49
CA CYS A 190 -17.47 -2.11 8.43
C CYS A 190 -16.03 -2.33 8.02
N TRP A 191 -15.74 -3.37 7.24
CA TRP A 191 -14.41 -3.52 6.67
C TRP A 191 -14.06 -2.39 5.70
N TYR A 192 -15.04 -1.90 4.91
CA TYR A 192 -14.84 -0.76 4.01
C TYR A 192 -14.58 0.52 4.81
N VAL A 193 -15.35 0.73 5.88
CA VAL A 193 -15.12 1.84 6.82
C VAL A 193 -13.69 1.78 7.37
N HIS A 194 -13.25 0.61 7.84
CA HIS A 194 -11.90 0.41 8.34
C HIS A 194 -10.82 0.72 7.29
N GLU A 195 -11.00 0.26 6.06
CA GLU A 195 -10.03 0.53 4.97
C GLU A 195 -9.95 2.02 4.62
N VAL A 196 -11.11 2.67 4.47
CA VAL A 196 -11.15 4.12 4.18
C VAL A 196 -10.47 4.92 5.29
N VAL A 197 -10.80 4.67 6.54
CA VAL A 197 -10.23 5.40 7.69
C VAL A 197 -8.72 5.15 7.81
N THR A 198 -8.29 3.90 7.66
CA THR A 198 -6.87 3.54 7.71
C THR A 198 -6.08 4.24 6.60
N LEU A 199 -6.59 4.24 5.38
CA LEU A 199 -5.93 4.86 4.24
C LEU A 199 -5.94 6.39 4.35
N ALA A 200 -7.07 6.98 4.79
CA ALA A 200 -7.16 8.42 5.04
C ALA A 200 -6.13 8.87 6.09
N GLY A 201 -5.96 8.08 7.17
CA GLY A 201 -4.90 8.31 8.16
C GLY A 201 -3.50 8.32 7.56
N ARG A 202 -3.21 7.48 6.57
CA ARG A 202 -1.91 7.46 5.86
C ARG A 202 -1.71 8.64 4.94
N TYR A 203 -2.77 9.21 4.41
CA TYR A 203 -2.70 10.42 3.59
C TYR A 203 -2.45 11.68 4.42
N THR A 204 -2.63 11.65 5.73
CA THR A 204 -2.26 12.76 6.61
C THR A 204 -0.76 12.76 6.91
N SER A 205 -0.17 13.95 7.05
CA SER A 205 1.24 14.09 7.44
C SER A 205 1.53 13.61 8.88
N THR A 206 0.47 13.47 9.68
CA THR A 206 0.53 13.08 11.10
C THR A 206 0.11 11.62 11.34
N ALA A 207 -0.21 10.86 10.27
CA ALA A 207 -0.49 9.44 10.46
C ALA A 207 0.76 8.78 11.06
N PRO A 208 0.66 8.15 12.25
CA PRO A 208 1.75 7.36 12.74
C PRO A 208 2.02 6.25 11.71
N ALA A 209 3.23 6.23 11.17
CA ALA A 209 3.71 5.03 10.52
C ALA A 209 3.42 3.87 11.47
N LEU A 210 2.99 2.72 10.94
CA LEU A 210 2.86 1.52 11.76
C LEU A 210 4.11 1.43 12.63
N ALA A 211 3.93 1.43 13.95
CA ALA A 211 5.08 1.42 14.86
C ALA A 211 5.97 0.25 14.49
N PRO A 212 7.28 0.47 14.29
CA PRO A 212 8.19 -0.60 13.92
C PRO A 212 8.14 -1.71 14.97
N SER A 213 8.10 -2.95 14.51
CA SER A 213 8.14 -4.12 15.39
C SER A 213 9.44 -4.13 16.19
N LYS A 214 9.33 -4.50 17.47
CA LYS A 214 10.49 -4.74 18.34
C LYS A 214 11.10 -6.13 18.12
N ASP A 215 10.44 -6.99 17.35
CA ASP A 215 10.91 -8.34 17.03
C ASP A 215 12.28 -8.29 16.34
N PRO A 216 13.32 -8.94 16.89
CA PRO A 216 14.65 -8.99 16.28
C PRO A 216 14.66 -9.58 14.88
N PHE A 217 13.83 -10.56 14.58
CA PHE A 217 13.73 -11.18 13.26
C PHE A 217 13.18 -10.21 12.21
N VAL A 218 12.12 -9.48 12.54
CA VAL A 218 11.56 -8.42 11.68
C VAL A 218 12.59 -7.32 11.44
N ARG A 219 13.32 -6.91 12.48
CA ARG A 219 14.37 -5.90 12.36
C ARG A 219 15.51 -6.38 11.46
N ALA A 220 15.87 -7.65 11.54
CA ALA A 220 16.87 -8.25 10.66
C ALA A 220 16.41 -8.26 9.19
N LEU A 221 15.14 -8.58 8.92
CA LEU A 221 14.57 -8.49 7.57
C LEU A 221 14.60 -7.06 7.01
N VAL A 222 14.17 -6.08 7.81
CA VAL A 222 14.17 -4.65 7.41
C VAL A 222 15.58 -4.12 7.17
N GLY A 223 16.57 -4.62 7.92
CA GLY A 223 18.00 -4.26 7.79
C GLY A 223 18.75 -5.05 6.72
N ASN A 224 18.14 -6.06 6.13
CA ASN A 224 18.80 -6.93 5.15
C ASN A 224 19.04 -6.16 3.83
N LYS A 225 20.31 -5.97 3.45
CA LYS A 225 20.72 -5.23 2.24
C LYS A 225 20.27 -5.89 0.93
N ARG A 226 19.90 -7.16 0.96
CA ARG A 226 19.38 -7.90 -0.19
C ARG A 226 17.86 -7.78 -0.35
N ILE A 227 17.18 -7.16 0.61
CA ILE A 227 15.75 -6.84 0.56
C ILE A 227 15.64 -5.32 0.44
N THR A 228 15.26 -4.84 -0.72
CA THR A 228 14.96 -3.44 -0.98
C THR A 228 13.46 -3.25 -1.16
N THR A 229 12.99 -2.02 -1.10
CA THR A 229 11.57 -1.71 -1.24
C THR A 229 11.37 -0.52 -2.18
N THR A 230 10.25 -0.50 -2.88
CA THR A 230 9.82 0.67 -3.66
C THR A 230 8.37 0.99 -3.34
N THR A 231 8.07 2.27 -3.20
CA THR A 231 6.69 2.73 -3.08
C THR A 231 6.07 2.79 -4.48
N SER A 232 5.05 2.00 -4.75
CA SER A 232 4.37 2.00 -6.04
C SER A 232 2.88 1.73 -5.84
N HIS A 233 2.03 2.37 -6.66
CA HIS A 233 0.58 2.14 -6.69
C HIS A 233 -0.11 2.15 -5.32
N GLY A 234 0.40 2.98 -4.40
CA GLY A 234 -0.13 3.09 -3.04
C GLY A 234 0.39 2.06 -2.04
N CYS A 235 1.25 1.14 -2.45
CA CYS A 235 1.90 0.21 -1.54
C CYS A 235 3.08 0.89 -0.82
N ASP A 236 3.24 0.57 0.46
CA ASP A 236 4.40 0.94 1.27
C ASP A 236 5.01 -0.32 1.91
N PRO A 237 5.73 -1.11 1.11
CA PRO A 237 6.25 -2.40 1.59
C PRO A 237 7.29 -2.24 2.70
N ARG A 238 7.97 -1.09 2.81
CA ARG A 238 8.90 -0.85 3.91
C ARG A 238 8.18 -0.71 5.25
N ALA A 239 7.12 0.09 5.30
CA ALA A 239 6.33 0.25 6.52
C ALA A 239 5.60 -1.05 6.88
N ASP A 240 5.06 -1.74 5.87
CA ASP A 240 4.39 -3.03 6.07
C ASP A 240 5.33 -4.09 6.65
N LEU A 241 6.54 -4.24 6.10
CA LEU A 241 7.55 -5.17 6.60
C LEU A 241 7.97 -4.80 8.04
N ALA A 242 8.24 -3.51 8.28
CA ALA A 242 8.66 -3.02 9.60
C ALA A 242 7.57 -3.20 10.66
N SER A 243 6.30 -3.29 10.30
CA SER A 243 5.19 -3.50 11.24
C SER A 243 5.23 -4.86 11.95
N GLY A 244 5.88 -5.85 11.34
CA GLY A 244 5.93 -7.23 11.84
C GLY A 244 4.61 -8.00 11.73
N ARG A 245 3.61 -7.46 11.00
CA ARG A 245 2.28 -8.07 10.85
C ARG A 245 2.18 -9.12 9.77
N LEU A 246 3.20 -9.27 8.94
CA LEU A 246 3.19 -10.31 7.91
C LEU A 246 3.06 -11.69 8.54
N ASP A 247 2.34 -12.57 7.87
CA ASP A 247 2.31 -14.00 8.20
C ASP A 247 3.73 -14.53 8.33
N LEU A 248 3.98 -15.37 9.33
CA LEU A 248 5.33 -15.91 9.61
C LEU A 248 5.93 -16.65 8.42
N ARG A 249 5.09 -17.26 7.58
CA ARG A 249 5.53 -17.93 6.34
C ARG A 249 6.10 -16.92 5.36
N VAL A 250 5.44 -15.75 5.18
CA VAL A 250 5.95 -14.68 4.32
C VAL A 250 7.26 -14.11 4.88
N GLN A 251 7.34 -13.86 6.17
CA GLN A 251 8.56 -13.37 6.81
C GLN A 251 9.72 -14.37 6.63
N SER A 252 9.48 -15.65 6.90
CA SER A 252 10.47 -16.71 6.76
C SER A 252 10.87 -16.91 5.29
N LEU A 253 9.90 -16.83 4.37
CA LEU A 253 10.18 -16.89 2.94
C LEU A 253 11.08 -15.76 2.48
N LEU A 254 10.83 -14.53 2.92
CA LEU A 254 11.69 -13.39 2.58
C LEU A 254 13.13 -13.58 3.06
N ALA A 255 13.33 -14.15 4.25
CA ALA A 255 14.67 -14.47 4.75
C ALA A 255 15.37 -15.49 3.84
N VAL A 256 14.68 -16.61 3.52
CA VAL A 256 15.25 -17.69 2.69
C VAL A 256 15.48 -17.22 1.24
N ILE A 257 14.60 -16.37 0.69
CA ILE A 257 14.84 -15.75 -0.62
C ILE A 257 16.11 -14.89 -0.55
N ALA A 258 16.25 -14.07 0.50
CA ALA A 258 17.38 -13.16 0.65
C ALA A 258 18.72 -13.87 0.81
N ASP A 259 18.76 -15.12 1.26
CA ASP A 259 19.98 -15.92 1.28
C ASP A 259 20.49 -16.26 -0.14
N ARG A 260 19.59 -16.30 -1.12
CA ARG A 260 19.91 -16.73 -2.50
C ARG A 260 19.81 -15.59 -3.53
N TYR A 261 18.88 -14.67 -3.37
CA TYR A 261 18.59 -13.59 -4.31
C TYR A 261 18.59 -12.24 -3.62
N SER A 262 18.96 -11.19 -4.37
CA SER A 262 18.60 -9.82 -3.98
C SER A 262 17.26 -9.49 -4.60
N ILE A 263 16.33 -8.94 -3.81
CA ILE A 263 14.96 -8.67 -4.25
C ILE A 263 14.53 -7.25 -3.93
N ARG A 264 13.60 -6.75 -4.73
CA ARG A 264 12.88 -5.52 -4.42
C ARG A 264 11.40 -5.84 -4.24
N LEU A 265 10.85 -5.44 -3.09
CA LEU A 265 9.44 -5.58 -2.78
C LEU A 265 8.68 -4.39 -3.33
N SER A 266 7.64 -4.63 -4.10
CA SER A 266 6.76 -3.59 -4.66
C SER A 266 5.44 -3.46 -3.92
N CYS A 267 4.93 -4.55 -3.35
CA CYS A 267 3.72 -4.53 -2.51
C CYS A 267 3.74 -5.64 -1.47
N LEU A 268 3.21 -5.34 -0.28
CA LEU A 268 2.92 -6.32 0.76
C LEU A 268 1.42 -6.28 1.09
N ARG A 269 0.97 -5.33 1.88
CA ARG A 269 -0.45 -5.23 2.25
C ARG A 269 -1.06 -3.89 1.89
N THR A 270 -0.40 -2.83 2.27
CA THR A 270 -0.95 -1.48 2.22
C THR A 270 -1.12 -1.01 0.77
N GLY A 271 -2.29 -0.44 0.46
CA GLY A 271 -2.62 0.02 -0.90
C GLY A 271 -3.07 -1.08 -1.86
N HIS A 272 -2.96 -2.36 -1.48
CA HIS A 272 -3.48 -3.46 -2.30
C HIS A 272 -5.01 -3.54 -2.22
N SER A 273 -5.67 -3.85 -3.33
CA SER A 273 -7.13 -4.05 -3.37
C SER A 273 -7.53 -5.24 -2.50
N ARG A 274 -8.69 -5.11 -1.82
CA ARG A 274 -9.20 -6.20 -0.96
C ARG A 274 -9.46 -7.49 -1.71
N PHE A 275 -10.02 -7.39 -2.89
CA PHE A 275 -10.37 -8.56 -3.68
C PHE A 275 -9.40 -8.76 -4.83
N VAL A 276 -9.15 -10.01 -5.16
CA VAL A 276 -8.46 -10.39 -6.39
C VAL A 276 -9.24 -9.82 -7.57
N LYS A 277 -8.52 -9.15 -8.48
CA LYS A 277 -9.11 -8.45 -9.64
C LYS A 277 -10.13 -9.34 -10.37
N GLY A 278 -11.32 -8.83 -10.55
CA GLY A 278 -12.39 -9.55 -11.23
C GLY A 278 -13.11 -10.64 -10.40
N THR A 279 -12.81 -10.80 -9.10
CA THR A 279 -13.42 -11.83 -8.24
C THR A 279 -13.98 -11.27 -6.95
N THR A 280 -14.67 -12.10 -6.15
CA THR A 280 -15.05 -11.83 -4.77
C THR A 280 -14.07 -12.45 -3.76
N ARG A 281 -13.02 -13.12 -4.24
CA ARG A 281 -12.00 -13.75 -3.39
C ARG A 281 -11.15 -12.66 -2.73
N VAL A 282 -11.01 -12.74 -1.42
CA VAL A 282 -10.14 -11.84 -0.66
C VAL A 282 -8.69 -12.06 -1.09
N SER A 283 -7.99 -10.98 -1.39
CA SER A 283 -6.57 -11.04 -1.73
C SER A 283 -5.73 -11.40 -0.50
N ASN A 284 -4.75 -12.28 -0.67
CA ASN A 284 -3.82 -12.66 0.39
C ASN A 284 -2.98 -11.49 0.90
N HIS A 285 -2.79 -10.43 0.12
CA HIS A 285 -2.17 -9.17 0.57
C HIS A 285 -2.94 -8.54 1.72
N THR A 286 -4.27 -8.45 1.63
CA THR A 286 -5.08 -7.76 2.64
C THR A 286 -5.12 -8.48 3.98
N VAL A 287 -4.76 -9.75 4.00
CA VAL A 287 -4.63 -10.56 5.22
C VAL A 287 -3.18 -10.85 5.60
N TRP A 288 -2.23 -10.04 5.09
CA TRP A 288 -0.81 -10.09 5.39
C TRP A 288 -0.09 -11.39 4.95
N ARG A 289 -0.62 -12.10 3.95
CA ARG A 289 -0.15 -13.42 3.51
C ARG A 289 0.44 -13.43 2.10
N ALA A 290 0.78 -12.28 1.56
CA ALA A 290 1.38 -12.22 0.23
C ALA A 290 2.45 -11.14 0.12
N VAL A 291 3.30 -11.30 -0.90
CA VAL A 291 4.34 -10.36 -1.28
C VAL A 291 4.45 -10.29 -2.80
N ASP A 292 4.66 -9.07 -3.32
CA ASP A 292 5.01 -8.81 -4.71
C ASP A 292 6.46 -8.38 -4.82
N ILE A 293 7.19 -9.03 -5.73
CA ILE A 293 8.62 -8.82 -6.01
C ILE A 293 8.75 -8.36 -7.46
N ASP A 294 9.21 -7.14 -7.70
CA ASP A 294 9.33 -6.56 -9.04
C ASP A 294 10.75 -6.51 -9.60
N VAL A 295 11.78 -6.74 -8.77
CA VAL A 295 13.18 -6.84 -9.19
C VAL A 295 13.83 -8.03 -8.50
N VAL A 296 14.60 -8.82 -9.25
CA VAL A 296 15.39 -9.97 -8.76
C VAL A 296 16.82 -9.83 -9.26
N ASN A 297 17.80 -9.83 -8.34
CA ASN A 297 19.22 -9.63 -8.65
C ASN A 297 19.49 -8.43 -9.57
N GLY A 298 18.82 -7.30 -9.28
CA GLY A 298 18.93 -6.06 -10.04
C GLY A 298 18.21 -6.03 -11.39
N GLN A 299 17.53 -7.12 -11.80
CA GLN A 299 16.80 -7.20 -13.07
C GLN A 299 15.29 -7.08 -12.82
N PRO A 300 14.58 -6.21 -13.54
CA PRO A 300 13.12 -6.16 -13.49
C PRO A 300 12.50 -7.49 -13.88
N VAL A 301 11.41 -7.85 -13.19
CA VAL A 301 10.62 -9.04 -13.54
C VAL A 301 9.97 -8.81 -14.90
N SER A 302 10.16 -9.76 -15.82
CA SER A 302 9.56 -9.76 -17.16
C SER A 302 9.55 -11.16 -17.74
N ARG A 303 8.80 -11.37 -18.82
CA ARG A 303 8.75 -12.66 -19.56
C ARG A 303 10.13 -13.16 -20.02
N THR A 304 11.09 -12.27 -20.23
CA THR A 304 12.42 -12.60 -20.70
C THR A 304 13.47 -12.73 -19.60
N SER A 305 13.12 -12.36 -18.37
CA SER A 305 14.05 -12.41 -17.23
C SER A 305 14.31 -13.85 -16.77
N LYS A 306 15.48 -14.38 -17.11
CA LYS A 306 15.91 -15.72 -16.70
C LYS A 306 16.04 -15.86 -15.18
N VAL A 307 16.53 -14.81 -14.49
CA VAL A 307 16.67 -14.84 -13.03
C VAL A 307 15.32 -14.86 -12.31
N SER A 308 14.34 -14.12 -12.81
CA SER A 308 12.97 -14.14 -12.27
C SER A 308 12.33 -15.50 -12.48
N ARG A 309 12.54 -16.12 -13.66
CA ARG A 309 12.08 -17.48 -13.91
C ARG A 309 12.73 -18.50 -12.96
N SER A 310 14.04 -18.36 -12.72
CA SER A 310 14.76 -19.23 -11.77
C SER A 310 14.21 -19.09 -10.35
N LEU A 311 13.90 -17.86 -9.89
CA LEU A 311 13.24 -17.63 -8.61
C LEU A 311 11.89 -18.36 -8.54
N VAL A 312 11.04 -18.22 -9.56
CA VAL A 312 9.70 -18.82 -9.59
C VAL A 312 9.78 -20.34 -9.54
N VAL A 313 10.66 -20.96 -10.33
CA VAL A 313 10.87 -22.42 -10.30
C VAL A 313 11.41 -22.89 -8.95
N TRP A 314 12.33 -22.12 -8.35
CA TRP A 314 12.88 -22.45 -7.04
C TRP A 314 11.83 -22.35 -5.92
N LEU A 315 10.91 -21.36 -5.98
CA LEU A 315 9.80 -21.21 -5.04
C LEU A 315 8.87 -22.44 -5.05
N ASP A 316 8.62 -23.03 -6.21
CA ASP A 316 7.81 -24.27 -6.32
C ASP A 316 8.50 -25.50 -5.73
N GLY A 317 9.83 -25.53 -5.79
CA GLY A 317 10.64 -26.58 -5.18
C GLY A 317 10.76 -26.51 -3.67
N LEU A 318 10.16 -25.49 -3.01
CA LEU A 318 10.11 -25.42 -1.56
C LEU A 318 9.14 -26.46 -1.00
N GLU A 319 9.45 -26.97 0.18
CA GLU A 319 8.63 -27.99 0.87
C GLU A 319 8.07 -27.47 2.19
N GLY A 320 7.07 -28.17 2.71
CA GLY A 320 6.45 -27.90 4.00
C GLY A 320 5.79 -26.51 4.06
N PRO A 321 5.79 -25.86 5.23
CA PRO A 321 5.07 -24.58 5.43
C PRO A 321 5.57 -23.42 4.58
N LEU A 322 6.79 -23.50 4.03
CA LEU A 322 7.35 -22.45 3.17
C LEU A 322 6.95 -22.59 1.71
N ARG A 323 6.35 -23.69 1.29
CA ARG A 323 5.84 -23.83 -0.08
C ARG A 323 4.66 -22.90 -0.28
N PRO A 324 4.75 -21.96 -1.25
CA PRO A 324 3.63 -21.06 -1.53
C PRO A 324 2.41 -21.82 -2.07
N SER A 325 1.22 -21.36 -1.71
CA SER A 325 -0.04 -21.89 -2.26
C SER A 325 -0.48 -21.19 -3.56
N GLU A 326 0.12 -20.05 -3.86
CA GLU A 326 -0.07 -19.33 -5.13
C GLU A 326 1.19 -18.57 -5.53
N ILE A 327 1.54 -18.66 -6.83
CA ILE A 327 2.66 -17.96 -7.45
C ILE A 327 2.16 -17.33 -8.75
N GLY A 328 1.98 -16.01 -8.74
CA GLY A 328 1.64 -15.22 -9.91
C GLY A 328 2.90 -14.68 -10.58
N SER A 329 3.01 -14.76 -11.90
CA SER A 329 4.22 -14.29 -12.58
C SER A 329 3.98 -14.14 -14.08
N PRO A 330 4.89 -13.50 -14.85
CA PRO A 330 4.80 -13.48 -16.30
C PRO A 330 5.05 -14.84 -16.97
N PHE A 331 5.35 -15.90 -16.20
CA PHE A 331 5.66 -17.23 -16.73
C PHE A 331 4.45 -18.16 -16.65
N ILE A 332 4.22 -18.92 -17.74
CA ILE A 332 3.19 -19.96 -17.79
C ILE A 332 3.88 -21.31 -17.53
N LEU A 333 3.64 -21.90 -16.37
CA LEU A 333 4.31 -23.13 -15.93
C LEU A 333 3.35 -24.34 -15.83
N GLY A 334 2.10 -24.20 -16.29
CA GLY A 334 1.20 -25.29 -16.61
C GLY A 334 0.55 -26.05 -15.45
N HIS A 335 0.87 -25.77 -14.19
CA HIS A 335 0.28 -26.44 -13.03
C HIS A 335 0.14 -25.50 -11.81
N ARG A 336 -0.66 -25.87 -10.83
CA ARG A 336 -0.71 -25.17 -9.54
C ARG A 336 0.59 -25.37 -8.76
N PRO A 337 1.07 -24.35 -8.03
CA PRO A 337 0.39 -23.11 -7.61
C PRO A 337 0.53 -21.92 -8.59
N TYR A 338 1.00 -22.12 -9.82
CA TYR A 338 1.27 -21.05 -10.78
C TYR A 338 0.04 -20.49 -11.44
N PHE A 339 0.06 -19.19 -11.69
CA PHE A 339 -0.85 -18.50 -12.60
C PHE A 339 -0.16 -17.31 -13.28
N SER A 340 -0.66 -16.91 -14.42
CA SER A 340 -0.19 -15.73 -15.16
C SER A 340 -1.39 -15.02 -15.75
N ASP A 341 -1.48 -13.71 -15.51
CA ASP A 341 -2.50 -12.83 -16.06
C ASP A 341 -1.91 -11.45 -16.37
N GLU A 342 -2.73 -10.51 -16.86
CA GLU A 342 -2.28 -9.15 -17.17
C GLU A 342 -1.69 -8.41 -15.99
N SER A 343 -2.15 -8.68 -14.77
CA SER A 343 -1.70 -7.99 -13.57
C SER A 343 -0.30 -8.44 -13.13
N HIS A 344 0.11 -9.68 -13.48
CA HIS A 344 1.35 -10.29 -13.02
C HIS A 344 2.47 -10.31 -14.08
N GLN A 345 2.44 -9.37 -15.04
CA GLN A 345 3.47 -9.33 -16.10
C GLN A 345 4.77 -8.63 -15.68
N GLY A 346 4.73 -7.81 -14.62
CA GLY A 346 5.88 -7.01 -14.13
C GLY A 346 6.36 -7.36 -12.72
N HIS A 347 5.79 -8.39 -12.08
CA HIS A 347 6.22 -8.82 -10.75
C HIS A 347 5.98 -10.33 -10.54
N VAL A 348 6.63 -10.86 -9.53
CA VAL A 348 6.33 -12.20 -8.98
C VAL A 348 5.49 -11.99 -7.73
N HIS A 349 4.26 -12.44 -7.77
CA HIS A 349 3.37 -12.54 -6.63
C HIS A 349 3.59 -13.88 -5.92
N VAL A 350 3.73 -13.85 -4.61
CA VAL A 350 3.81 -15.06 -3.80
C VAL A 350 2.83 -14.96 -2.65
N GLY A 351 1.95 -15.96 -2.51
CA GLY A 351 0.90 -15.93 -1.51
C GLY A 351 0.66 -17.27 -0.81
N TYR A 352 0.09 -17.16 0.40
CA TYR A 352 -0.33 -18.29 1.22
C TYR A 352 -1.84 -18.20 1.50
N GLY A 353 -2.59 -19.16 0.97
CA GLY A 353 -4.02 -19.28 1.23
C GLY A 353 -4.33 -19.63 2.69
N PHE A 354 -5.61 -19.59 3.04
CA PHE A 354 -6.08 -20.21 4.26
C PHE A 354 -5.90 -21.74 4.10
N GLU A 355 -5.20 -22.35 5.02
CA GLU A 355 -5.27 -23.79 5.17
C GLU A 355 -6.69 -24.10 5.66
N GLY A 356 -7.44 -24.86 4.86
CA GLY A 356 -8.77 -25.33 5.20
C GLY A 356 -8.73 -26.38 6.32
#